data_0596d3c53047d09539fc21b553430537
#
_entry.id   0596d3c53047d09539fc21b553430537
#
_cell.length_a   1.000
_cell.length_b   1.000
_cell.length_c   1.000
_cell.angle_alpha   90.00
_cell.angle_beta   90.00
_cell.angle_gamma   90.00
#
_symmetry.space_group_name_H-M   'P 1'
#
loop_
_entity.id
_entity.type
_entity.pdbx_description
1 polymer ?
#
loop_
_entity_poly.entity_id
_entity_poly.type
_entity_poly.pdbx_seq_one_letter_code
_entity_poly.pdbx_strand_id
1 'polypeptide(L)'
;MNKVIIIGRFTRDPEIKYSTGENATATARFSLAVNRRFKNKEGNYDADFINCVAFGKTAEFIEKYFTKGMAIGITGRIQTGSYTNKEGQKVYTTDVVVEETEFVESKNKSTSDNVPNNNVNSNSDFEEVISDDEMPF
;
A
#
# COMPACT_ATOMS: atom_id res chain seq x y z
N MET A 1 0.28 6.65 -21.91
CA MET A 1 -0.41 6.15 -20.71
C MET A 1 0.60 5.97 -19.58
N ASN A 2 0.25 6.43 -18.39
CA ASN A 2 1.13 6.33 -17.23
C ASN A 2 0.31 5.73 -16.08
N LYS A 3 0.46 4.44 -15.87
CA LYS A 3 -0.37 3.72 -14.92
C LYS A 3 0.46 2.68 -14.19
N VAL A 4 0.32 2.64 -12.88
CA VAL A 4 1.03 1.70 -12.02
C VAL A 4 0.01 1.00 -11.13
N ILE A 5 0.12 -0.31 -11.03
CA ILE A 5 -0.73 -1.11 -10.16
C ILE A 5 0.20 -1.95 -9.31
N ILE A 6 0.13 -1.77 -8.00
CA ILE A 6 1.07 -2.41 -7.08
C ILE A 6 0.32 -2.96 -5.87
N ILE A 7 0.72 -4.14 -5.43
CA ILE A 7 0.32 -4.70 -4.15
C ILE A 7 1.59 -4.87 -3.35
N GLY A 8 1.64 -4.27 -2.17
CA GLY A 8 2.82 -4.36 -1.32
C GLY A 8 2.48 -4.12 0.13
N ARG A 9 3.50 -4.18 0.99
CA ARG A 9 3.32 -3.95 2.41
C ARG A 9 4.05 -2.70 2.85
N PHE A 10 3.43 -2.00 3.79
CA PHE A 10 4.05 -0.81 4.36
C PHE A 10 5.33 -1.18 5.10
N THR A 11 6.42 -0.51 4.78
CA THR A 11 7.69 -0.75 5.44
C THR A 11 7.77 -0.02 6.78
N ARG A 12 6.92 0.98 6.95
CA ARG A 12 6.79 1.77 8.16
C ARG A 12 5.44 2.45 8.13
N ASP A 13 5.07 3.08 9.23
CA ASP A 13 3.82 3.83 9.27
C ASP A 13 3.88 4.98 8.27
N PRO A 14 2.78 5.29 7.60
CA PRO A 14 2.77 6.41 6.65
C PRO A 14 3.04 7.73 7.37
N GLU A 15 3.83 8.57 6.73
CA GLU A 15 4.15 9.89 7.26
C GLU A 15 3.15 10.89 6.70
N ILE A 16 2.40 11.53 7.57
CA ILE A 16 1.34 12.44 7.18
C ILE A 16 1.72 13.87 7.49
N LYS A 17 1.54 14.74 6.52
CA LYS A 17 1.74 16.17 6.70
C LYS A 17 0.54 16.92 6.17
N TYR A 18 0.23 18.01 6.81
CA TYR A 18 -0.87 18.87 6.38
C TYR A 18 -0.32 20.20 5.94
N SER A 19 -0.80 20.70 4.81
CA SER A 19 -0.39 22.01 4.36
C SER A 19 -1.05 23.05 5.25
N THR A 20 -0.46 24.23 5.32
CA THR A 20 -1.03 25.33 6.10
C THR A 20 -1.91 26.19 5.21
N GLY A 21 -2.91 26.85 5.82
CA GLY A 21 -3.76 27.75 5.08
C GLY A 21 -5.20 27.29 5.07
N GLU A 22 -6.03 28.05 4.33
CA GLU A 22 -7.45 27.78 4.29
C GLU A 22 -7.81 26.44 3.65
N ASN A 23 -7.00 26.02 2.69
CA ASN A 23 -7.25 24.76 1.99
C ASN A 23 -6.19 23.73 2.36
N ALA A 24 -6.10 23.45 3.65
CA ALA A 24 -5.14 22.47 4.15
C ALA A 24 -5.39 21.13 3.48
N THR A 25 -4.34 20.55 2.93
CA THR A 25 -4.41 19.28 2.24
C THR A 25 -3.45 18.30 2.90
N ALA A 26 -3.93 17.10 3.16
CA ALA A 26 -3.10 16.05 3.73
C ALA A 26 -2.21 15.46 2.64
N THR A 27 -0.98 15.14 3.01
CA THR A 27 -0.05 14.44 2.13
C THR A 27 0.50 13.26 2.90
N ALA A 28 0.36 12.06 2.35
CA ALA A 28 0.88 10.86 2.98
C ALA A 28 2.05 10.35 2.15
N ARG A 29 3.18 10.10 2.81
CA ARG A 29 4.34 9.50 2.16
C ARG A 29 4.62 8.18 2.82
N PHE A 30 4.87 7.18 2.00
CA PHE A 30 5.13 5.84 2.52
C PHE A 30 5.93 5.04 1.50
N SER A 31 6.47 3.93 1.96
CA SER A 31 7.23 3.03 1.10
C SER A 31 6.59 1.65 1.16
N LEU A 32 6.42 1.04 0.03
CA LEU A 32 5.86 -0.31 -0.06
C LEU A 32 6.95 -1.29 -0.45
N ALA A 33 6.97 -2.42 0.23
CA ALA A 33 7.85 -3.52 -0.13
C ALA A 33 7.06 -4.45 -1.05
N VAL A 34 7.56 -4.60 -2.26
CA VAL A 34 6.91 -5.43 -3.28
C VAL A 34 7.85 -6.57 -3.62
N ASN A 35 7.44 -7.78 -3.35
CA ASN A 35 8.28 -8.94 -3.63
C ASN A 35 8.43 -9.16 -5.13
N ARG A 36 9.65 -9.50 -5.52
CA ARG A 36 9.91 -9.87 -6.90
C ARG A 36 9.32 -11.25 -7.16
N ARG A 37 9.02 -11.52 -8.39
CA ARG A 37 8.37 -12.78 -8.77
C ARG A 37 9.27 -13.99 -8.72
N PHE A 38 10.58 -13.77 -8.81
CA PHE A 38 11.54 -14.86 -8.88
C PHE A 38 12.47 -14.86 -7.69
N LYS A 39 12.90 -16.05 -7.28
CA LYS A 39 13.84 -16.19 -6.18
C LYS A 39 15.23 -15.76 -6.64
N ASN A 40 16.00 -15.23 -5.71
CA ASN A 40 17.39 -14.89 -5.97
C ASN A 40 18.23 -16.17 -5.91
N LYS A 41 19.56 -16.00 -6.06
CA LYS A 41 20.47 -17.14 -6.06
C LYS A 41 20.46 -17.93 -4.76
N GLU A 42 20.08 -17.27 -3.68
CA GLU A 42 20.04 -17.91 -2.36
C GLU A 42 18.69 -18.56 -2.04
N GLY A 43 17.77 -18.50 -2.98
CA GLY A 43 16.46 -19.11 -2.80
C GLY A 43 15.44 -18.21 -2.10
N ASN A 44 15.78 -16.95 -1.89
CA ASN A 44 14.89 -15.99 -1.24
C ASN A 44 14.32 -15.02 -2.26
N TYR A 45 13.17 -14.44 -1.93
CA TYR A 45 12.58 -13.40 -2.76
C TYR A 45 13.11 -12.04 -2.32
N ASP A 46 13.65 -11.31 -3.27
CA ASP A 46 14.03 -9.93 -3.03
C ASP A 46 12.80 -9.06 -3.12
N ALA A 47 12.85 -7.94 -2.45
CA ALA A 47 11.76 -6.97 -2.50
C ALA A 47 12.26 -5.67 -3.11
N ASP A 48 11.39 -5.04 -3.86
CA ASP A 48 11.62 -3.69 -4.35
C ASP A 48 10.89 -2.74 -3.42
N PHE A 49 11.55 -1.64 -3.08
CA PHE A 49 10.96 -0.65 -2.18
C PHE A 49 10.52 0.54 -3.02
N ILE A 50 9.23 0.76 -3.05
CA ILE A 50 8.62 1.75 -3.92
C ILE A 50 8.12 2.92 -3.08
N ASN A 51 8.63 4.11 -3.37
CA ASN A 51 8.18 5.32 -2.68
C ASN A 51 6.86 5.76 -3.27
N CYS A 52 5.91 6.03 -2.40
CA CYS A 52 4.57 6.42 -2.79
C CYS A 52 4.17 7.70 -2.08
N VAL A 53 3.30 8.45 -2.73
CA VAL A 53 2.75 9.66 -2.13
C VAL A 53 1.27 9.73 -2.48
N ALA A 54 0.47 10.14 -1.50
CA ALA A 54 -0.97 10.30 -1.68
C ALA A 54 -1.36 11.68 -1.16
N PHE A 55 -2.41 12.23 -1.74
CA PHE A 55 -2.88 13.57 -1.39
C PHE A 55 -4.35 13.56 -1.01
N GLY A 56 -4.75 14.54 -0.21
CA GLY A 56 -6.14 14.78 0.09
C GLY A 56 -6.82 13.64 0.83
N LYS A 57 -7.99 13.29 0.36
CA LYS A 57 -8.78 12.23 1.01
C LYS A 57 -8.10 10.88 0.98
N THR A 58 -7.34 10.61 -0.07
CA THR A 58 -6.61 9.36 -0.16
C THR A 58 -5.56 9.29 0.94
N ALA A 59 -4.88 10.41 1.21
CA ALA A 59 -3.89 10.48 2.28
C ALA A 59 -4.54 10.24 3.64
N GLU A 60 -5.69 10.86 3.87
CA GLU A 60 -6.41 10.70 5.12
C GLU A 60 -6.88 9.27 5.31
N PHE A 61 -7.33 8.64 4.24
CA PHE A 61 -7.75 7.24 4.28
C PHE A 61 -6.58 6.34 4.66
N ILE A 62 -5.42 6.59 4.06
CA ILE A 62 -4.23 5.80 4.35
C ILE A 62 -3.81 5.97 5.81
N GLU A 63 -3.83 7.21 6.30
CA GLU A 63 -3.49 7.47 7.69
C GLU A 63 -4.40 6.71 8.64
N LYS A 64 -5.67 6.69 8.32
CA LYS A 64 -6.67 6.10 9.20
C LYS A 64 -6.61 4.58 9.26
N TYR A 65 -6.32 3.95 8.15
CA TYR A 65 -6.51 2.50 8.05
C TYR A 65 -5.24 1.67 7.89
N PHE A 66 -4.10 2.28 7.64
CA PHE A 66 -2.88 1.52 7.36
C PHE A 66 -1.74 1.84 8.29
N THR A 67 -1.02 0.81 8.72
CA THR A 67 0.17 0.95 9.55
C THR A 67 1.24 0.01 9.01
N LYS A 68 2.42 0.10 9.60
CA LYS A 68 3.56 -0.74 9.22
C LYS A 68 3.17 -2.22 9.14
N GLY A 69 3.56 -2.86 8.07
CA GLY A 69 3.35 -4.29 7.87
C GLY A 69 2.06 -4.66 7.18
N MET A 70 1.12 -3.73 7.05
CA MET A 70 -0.15 -4.00 6.39
C MET A 70 0.01 -3.99 4.88
N ALA A 71 -0.76 -4.83 4.21
CA ALA A 71 -0.76 -4.89 2.75
C ALA A 71 -1.79 -3.93 2.17
N ILE A 72 -1.44 -3.34 1.04
CA ILE A 72 -2.34 -2.44 0.34
C ILE A 72 -2.19 -2.66 -1.16
N GLY A 73 -3.28 -2.51 -1.87
CA GLY A 73 -3.24 -2.45 -3.33
C GLY A 73 -3.43 -0.99 -3.74
N ILE A 74 -2.58 -0.52 -4.61
CA ILE A 74 -2.70 0.86 -5.10
C ILE A 74 -2.70 0.90 -6.61
N THR A 75 -3.36 1.90 -7.13
CA THR A 75 -3.32 2.25 -8.52
C THR A 75 -2.90 3.71 -8.59
N GLY A 76 -1.96 4.03 -9.44
CA GLY A 76 -1.47 5.38 -9.54
C GLY A 76 -0.64 5.61 -10.78
N ARG A 77 0.20 6.62 -10.72
CA ARG A 77 1.08 6.97 -11.83
C ARG A 77 2.48 7.27 -11.32
N ILE A 78 3.45 7.12 -12.20
CA ILE A 78 4.83 7.46 -11.88
C ILE A 78 5.02 8.95 -12.10
N GLN A 79 5.64 9.60 -11.12
CA GLN A 79 5.98 11.01 -11.23
C GLN A 79 7.44 11.18 -10.87
N THR A 80 8.18 11.85 -11.71
CA THR A 80 9.59 12.11 -11.43
C THR A 80 9.78 13.58 -11.07
N GLY A 81 10.84 13.83 -10.33
CA GLY A 81 11.18 15.18 -9.94
C GLY A 81 12.65 15.28 -9.66
N SER A 82 13.07 16.43 -9.19
CA SER A 82 14.46 16.61 -8.80
C SER A 82 14.57 17.75 -7.79
N TYR A 83 15.64 17.71 -7.02
CA TYR A 83 15.96 18.80 -6.11
C TYR A 83 17.49 18.87 -5.99
N THR A 84 17.96 20.01 -5.49
CA THR A 84 19.38 20.20 -5.27
C THR A 84 19.66 19.99 -3.79
N ASN A 85 20.58 19.07 -3.48
CA ASN A 85 20.93 18.80 -2.09
C ASN A 85 21.89 19.88 -1.54
N LYS A 86 22.24 19.71 -0.29
CA LYS A 86 23.12 20.69 0.39
C LYS A 86 24.49 20.82 -0.24
N GLU A 87 24.92 19.78 -0.93
CA GLU A 87 26.22 19.76 -1.60
C GLU A 87 26.17 20.34 -2.99
N GLY A 88 25.01 20.82 -3.40
CA GLY A 88 24.87 21.42 -4.72
C GLY A 88 24.62 20.41 -5.82
N GLN A 89 24.44 19.15 -5.49
CA GLN A 89 24.19 18.11 -6.47
C GLN A 89 22.71 17.95 -6.74
N LYS A 90 22.39 17.69 -7.98
CA LYS A 90 21.01 17.48 -8.38
C LYS A 90 20.61 16.04 -8.09
N VAL A 91 19.56 15.87 -7.32
CA VAL A 91 19.05 14.56 -6.95
C VAL A 91 17.72 14.32 -7.66
N TYR A 92 17.61 13.22 -8.37
CA TYR A 92 16.39 12.86 -9.09
C TYR A 92 15.54 11.95 -8.23
N THR A 93 14.23 12.15 -8.30
CA THR A 93 13.28 11.35 -7.53
C THR A 93 12.29 10.68 -8.48
N THR A 94 11.82 9.52 -8.06
CA THR A 94 10.78 8.78 -8.78
C THR A 94 9.80 8.27 -7.75
N ASP A 95 8.58 8.75 -7.82
CA ASP A 95 7.54 8.38 -6.87
C ASP A 95 6.31 7.88 -7.60
N VAL A 96 5.52 7.07 -6.88
CA VAL A 96 4.21 6.68 -7.39
C VAL A 96 3.18 7.55 -6.69
N VAL A 97 2.43 8.29 -7.48
CA VAL A 97 1.34 9.12 -6.94
C VAL A 97 0.10 8.25 -6.92
N VAL A 98 -0.41 8.01 -5.72
CA VAL A 98 -1.53 7.09 -5.51
C VAL A 98 -2.84 7.75 -5.91
N GLU A 99 -3.59 7.08 -6.76
CA GLU A 99 -4.90 7.56 -7.20
C GLU A 99 -6.02 6.79 -6.54
N GLU A 100 -5.84 5.48 -6.39
CA GLU A 100 -6.84 4.63 -5.76
C GLU A 100 -6.18 3.61 -4.85
N THR A 101 -6.92 3.18 -3.84
CA THR A 101 -6.41 2.19 -2.88
C THR A 101 -7.42 1.07 -2.72
N GLU A 102 -6.91 -0.11 -2.37
CA GLU A 102 -7.78 -1.24 -2.06
C GLU A 102 -7.19 -2.02 -0.89
N PHE A 103 -8.06 -2.58 -0.08
CA PHE A 103 -7.64 -3.48 0.99
C PHE A 103 -7.30 -4.82 0.38
N VAL A 104 -6.13 -5.33 0.69
CA VAL A 104 -5.69 -6.64 0.24
C VAL A 104 -5.88 -7.66 1.34
N GLU A 105 -5.75 -7.21 2.59
CA GLU A 105 -5.96 -8.06 3.75
C GLU A 105 -7.16 -7.55 4.53
N SER A 106 -8.00 -8.48 4.95
CA SER A 106 -9.16 -8.12 5.73
C SER A 106 -8.73 -7.76 7.15
N LYS A 107 -9.28 -6.69 7.69
CA LYS A 107 -9.07 -6.33 9.08
C LYS A 107 -9.60 -7.41 10.00
N ASN A 108 -10.64 -8.08 9.57
CA ASN A 108 -11.26 -9.12 10.39
C ASN A 108 -10.45 -10.39 10.45
N LYS A 109 -9.49 -10.51 9.57
CA LYS A 109 -8.65 -11.69 9.53
C LYS A 109 -7.94 -11.95 10.86
N SER A 110 -7.37 -10.92 11.43
CA SER A 110 -6.69 -11.09 12.71
C SER A 110 -7.68 -11.36 13.82
N THR A 111 -8.87 -10.81 13.70
CA THR A 111 -9.92 -11.04 14.68
C THR A 111 -10.49 -12.43 14.55
N SER A 112 -10.63 -12.89 13.32
CA SER A 112 -11.19 -14.21 13.08
C SER A 112 -10.27 -15.31 13.59
N ASP A 113 -9.01 -15.03 13.71
CA ASP A 113 -8.09 -16.02 14.30
C ASP A 113 -8.45 -16.32 15.72
N ASN A 114 -9.07 -15.39 16.40
CA ASN A 114 -9.47 -15.56 17.78
C ASN A 114 -10.86 -16.18 17.89
N VAL A 115 -11.60 -16.11 16.80
CA VAL A 115 -12.96 -16.64 16.79
C VAL A 115 -12.96 -17.90 16.00
N PRO A 116 -12.84 -18.89 16.53
CA PRO A 116 -12.73 -20.11 15.83
C PRO A 116 -13.98 -20.83 15.52
N ASN A 117 -14.10 -19.98 15.36
CA ASN A 117 -14.70 -20.37 14.98
C ASN A 117 -15.44 -20.66 14.47
N ASN A 118 -15.61 -20.57 14.39
CA ASN A 118 -16.29 -20.84 13.95
C ASN A 118 -16.90 -21.25 13.36
N ASN A 119 -17.01 -21.30 13.33
CA ASN A 119 -17.59 -21.79 12.78
C ASN A 119 -18.02 -21.78 11.93
N VAL A 120 -17.93 -21.47 11.71
CA VAL A 120 -18.27 -21.42 10.90
C VAL A 120 -18.69 -21.72 10.12
N ASN A 121 -18.66 -21.86 10.17
CA ASN A 121 -19.13 -22.22 9.28
C ASN A 121 -19.56 -22.18 8.49
N SER A 122 -19.62 -21.89 8.63
CA SER A 122 -20.00 -21.83 7.79
C SER A 122 -20.13 -21.80 6.97
N ASN A 123 -20.16 -21.68 6.88
CA ASN A 123 -20.28 -21.69 5.91
C ASN A 123 -20.26 -21.54 5.09
N SER A 124 -20.22 -21.37 5.13
CA SER A 124 -20.13 -21.23 4.23
C SER A 124 -20.11 -20.93 3.58
N ASP A 125 -20.32 -20.77 3.61
CA ASP A 125 -20.29 -20.55 2.86
C ASP A 125 -19.94 -20.06 2.33
N PHE A 126 -19.83 -19.77 2.35
CA PHE A 126 -19.36 -19.47 1.75
C PHE A 126 -18.86 -19.32 1.24
N GLU A 127 -18.91 -19.23 1.29
CA GLU A 127 -18.36 -19.23 0.71
C GLU A 127 -17.89 -19.08 0.14
N GLU A 128 -18.18 -19.14 0.15
CA GLU A 128 -17.80 -19.11 -0.58
C GLU A 128 -17.39 -18.66 -1.10
N VAL A 129 -17.76 -18.39 -0.99
CA VAL A 129 -17.29 -18.03 -1.65
C VAL A 129 -16.68 -17.58 -1.95
N ILE A 130 -16.80 -17.42 -1.89
CA ILE A 130 -16.15 -17.17 -2.30
C ILE A 130 -15.47 -17.09 -2.65
N SER A 131 -15.59 -17.12 -2.61
CA SER A 131 -14.85 -17.19 -3.07
C SER A 131 -14.31 -17.09 -3.53
N ASP A 132 -14.53 -17.07 -3.62
CA ASP A 132 -13.99 -17.05 -4.19
C ASP A 132 -13.46 -16.75 -4.63
N ASP A 133 -13.67 -16.51 -4.66
CA ASP A 133 -13.26 -16.22 -5.15
C ASP A 133 -12.59 -15.82 -5.37
N GLU A 134 -12.61 -15.64 -5.17
CA GLU A 134 -12.15 -15.28 -5.41
C GLU A 134 -11.32 -14.95 -5.84
N MET A 135 -11.15 -14.65 -6.02
CA MET A 135 -10.45 -14.24 -6.48
C MET A 135 -9.78 -14.09 -7.14
N PRO A 136 -9.66 -13.63 -7.37
CA PRO A 136 -9.11 -13.33 -8.11
C PRO A 136 -8.36 -13.10 -8.39
N PHE A 137 -8.14 -12.87 -8.69
CA PHE A 137 -7.45 -12.70 -9.00
C PHE A 137 -7.17 -13.02 -9.37
#